data_d7208c01a2fb0c2c77f929418aee5b57
#
_entry.id   d7208c01a2fb0c2c77f929418aee5b57
#
_cell.length_a   1.000
_cell.length_b   1.000
_cell.length_c   1.000
_cell.angle_alpha   90.00
_cell.angle_beta   90.00
_cell.angle_gamma   90.00
#
_symmetry.space_group_name_H-M   'P 1'
#
loop_
_entity.id
_entity.type
_entity.pdbx_description
1 polymer ?
#
loop_
_entity_poly.entity_id
_entity_poly.type
_entity_poly.pdbx_seq_one_letter_code
_entity_poly.pdbx_strand_id
1 'polypeptide(L)'
;MIMVDFIDRSFSVATQPTLCMHCSDPVAPCAQVCPVMAILITPEGVVQQAEPSRCIGCRNCVYACPFGVPKFDLEARLMKKCNLCYDRTSQDLKPWCAQACPTQAIWYGDYEEFTNQRRGHAVNKTVFGAQEVRTRVYHVLPEEQQKLDITALLEEARAEIGAPAPDREEAWVL
;
A
#
# COMPACT_ATOMS: atom_id res chain seq x y z
N MET A 1 4.21 -6.21 -8.12
CA MET A 1 3.48 -5.26 -8.99
C MET A 1 3.42 -3.94 -8.26
N ILE A 2 4.08 -2.92 -8.78
CA ILE A 2 4.01 -1.54 -8.33
C ILE A 2 3.14 -0.81 -9.32
N MET A 3 2.22 0.01 -8.85
CA MET A 3 1.45 0.94 -9.66
C MET A 3 1.96 2.34 -9.43
N VAL A 4 1.91 3.16 -10.46
CA VAL A 4 2.29 4.57 -10.37
C VAL A 4 1.06 5.37 -10.74
N ASP A 5 0.53 6.09 -9.78
CA ASP A 5 -0.55 7.03 -9.97
C ASP A 5 0.04 8.41 -10.26
N PHE A 6 -0.54 9.11 -11.24
CA PHE A 6 -0.12 10.45 -11.61
C PHE A 6 -1.07 11.45 -10.95
N ILE A 7 -0.49 12.46 -10.33
CA ILE A 7 -1.23 13.53 -9.65
C ILE A 7 -0.91 14.84 -10.37
N ASP A 8 -1.88 15.35 -11.12
CA ASP A 8 -1.76 16.64 -11.76
C ASP A 8 -1.90 17.76 -10.72
N ARG A 9 -0.90 18.61 -10.64
CA ARG A 9 -0.92 19.84 -9.85
C ARG A 9 -0.91 21.03 -10.80
N SER A 10 -1.38 22.19 -10.35
CA SER A 10 -1.44 23.41 -11.16
C SER A 10 -0.08 23.86 -11.72
N PHE A 11 1.01 23.46 -11.10
CA PHE A 11 2.39 23.88 -11.44
C PHE A 11 3.36 22.72 -11.68
N SER A 12 2.96 21.47 -11.42
CA SER A 12 3.81 20.30 -11.60
C SER A 12 3.00 19.01 -11.68
N VAL A 13 3.62 17.94 -12.18
CA VAL A 13 3.08 16.58 -12.10
C VAL A 13 3.83 15.83 -11.02
N ALA A 14 3.10 15.27 -10.06
CA ALA A 14 3.65 14.36 -9.08
C ALA A 14 3.30 12.91 -9.43
N THR A 15 4.12 11.98 -8.98
CA THR A 15 3.87 10.55 -9.13
C THR A 15 3.87 9.88 -7.77
N GLN A 16 2.87 9.05 -7.52
CA GLN A 16 2.77 8.26 -6.29
C GLN A 16 2.92 6.79 -6.62
N PRO A 17 4.06 6.16 -6.27
CA PRO A 17 4.19 4.72 -6.38
C PRO A 17 3.38 4.04 -5.27
N THR A 18 2.49 3.13 -5.66
CA THR A 18 1.68 2.32 -4.74
C THR A 18 2.03 0.84 -4.88
N LEU A 19 2.24 0.19 -3.76
CA LEU A 19 2.47 -1.25 -3.66
C LEU A 19 1.70 -1.81 -2.47
N CYS A 20 1.56 -3.14 -2.41
CA CYS A 20 0.90 -3.76 -1.27
C CYS A 20 1.71 -3.53 0.01
N MET A 21 1.06 -3.00 1.04
CA MET A 21 1.67 -2.70 2.32
C MET A 21 1.72 -3.91 3.27
N HIS A 22 1.13 -5.04 2.88
CA HIS A 22 1.07 -6.26 3.68
C HIS A 22 0.67 -5.97 5.13
N CYS A 23 -0.53 -5.40 5.32
CA CYS A 23 -1.04 -4.90 6.60
C CYS A 23 -0.95 -5.96 7.70
N SER A 24 -0.45 -5.55 8.87
CA SER A 24 -0.29 -6.40 10.04
C SER A 24 -1.30 -6.10 11.14
N ASP A 25 -1.78 -4.86 11.23
CA ASP A 25 -2.81 -4.44 12.19
C ASP A 25 -3.61 -3.27 11.61
N PRO A 26 -4.91 -3.41 11.33
CA PRO A 26 -5.62 -4.68 11.25
C PRO A 26 -5.04 -5.64 10.20
N VAL A 27 -5.09 -6.93 10.49
CA VAL A 27 -4.48 -7.95 9.61
C VAL A 27 -5.21 -7.97 8.27
N ALA A 28 -4.51 -7.62 7.20
CA ALA A 28 -4.95 -7.71 5.81
C ALA A 28 -6.47 -7.50 5.59
N PRO A 29 -7.01 -6.28 5.69
CA PRO A 29 -8.45 -6.03 5.53
C PRO A 29 -9.03 -6.64 4.25
N CYS A 30 -8.25 -6.65 3.16
CA CYS A 30 -8.63 -7.28 1.89
C CYS A 30 -8.84 -8.80 2.00
N ALA A 31 -8.11 -9.49 2.87
CA ALA A 31 -8.31 -10.91 3.11
C ALA A 31 -9.51 -11.17 4.03
N GLN A 32 -9.70 -10.32 5.06
CA GLN A 32 -10.81 -10.45 6.01
C GLN A 32 -12.18 -10.30 5.36
N VAL A 33 -12.31 -9.38 4.39
CA VAL A 33 -13.60 -9.15 3.70
C VAL A 33 -13.87 -10.15 2.57
N CYS A 34 -12.96 -11.09 2.31
CA CYS A 34 -13.12 -12.04 1.22
C CYS A 34 -14.10 -13.16 1.63
N PRO A 35 -15.32 -13.22 1.05
CA PRO A 35 -16.36 -14.17 1.48
C PRO A 35 -15.98 -15.64 1.18
N VAL A 36 -15.07 -15.84 0.24
CA VAL A 36 -14.61 -17.17 -0.20
C VAL A 36 -13.17 -17.49 0.23
N MET A 37 -12.58 -16.65 1.09
CA MET A 37 -11.21 -16.81 1.58
C MET A 37 -10.18 -17.06 0.46
N ALA A 38 -10.33 -16.37 -0.67
CA ALA A 38 -9.44 -16.51 -1.81
C ALA A 38 -8.07 -15.83 -1.60
N ILE A 39 -7.95 -14.93 -0.62
CA ILE A 39 -6.71 -14.20 -0.32
C ILE A 39 -6.06 -14.85 0.90
N LEU A 40 -4.98 -15.57 0.67
CA LEU A 40 -4.24 -16.25 1.72
C LEU A 40 -3.15 -15.33 2.31
N ILE A 41 -2.79 -15.59 3.54
CA ILE A 41 -1.67 -14.95 4.25
C ILE A 41 -0.69 -16.06 4.62
N THR A 42 0.57 -15.89 4.25
CA THR A 42 1.61 -16.87 4.59
C THR A 42 1.98 -16.78 6.08
N PRO A 43 2.66 -17.79 6.65
CA PRO A 43 3.14 -17.72 8.04
C PRO A 43 4.03 -16.51 8.31
N GLU A 44 4.80 -16.06 7.32
CA GLU A 44 5.66 -14.87 7.39
C GLU A 44 4.86 -13.56 7.27
N GLY A 45 3.54 -13.67 7.04
CA GLY A 45 2.61 -12.55 6.95
C GLY A 45 2.54 -11.90 5.57
N VAL A 46 3.01 -12.57 4.53
CA VAL A 46 2.87 -12.09 3.16
C VAL A 46 1.44 -12.32 2.69
N VAL A 47 0.73 -11.24 2.38
CA VAL A 47 -0.63 -11.31 1.87
C VAL A 47 -0.58 -11.63 0.38
N GLN A 48 -1.12 -12.78 -0.02
CA GLN A 48 -1.12 -13.26 -1.40
C GLN A 48 -2.16 -12.54 -2.27
N GLN A 49 -2.02 -12.65 -3.57
CA GLN A 49 -3.12 -12.30 -4.49
C GLN A 49 -4.26 -13.31 -4.39
N ALA A 50 -5.42 -13.01 -4.96
CA ALA A 50 -6.54 -13.94 -4.91
C ALA A 50 -6.24 -15.24 -5.67
N GLU A 51 -6.57 -16.36 -5.05
CA GLU A 51 -6.52 -17.69 -5.65
C GLU A 51 -7.56 -17.78 -6.79
N PRO A 52 -7.12 -18.04 -8.04
CA PRO A 52 -8.05 -18.05 -9.19
C PRO A 52 -9.21 -19.04 -9.05
N SER A 53 -8.96 -20.20 -8.45
CA SER A 53 -9.96 -21.26 -8.26
C SER A 53 -11.05 -20.90 -7.24
N ARG A 54 -10.81 -19.91 -6.38
CA ARG A 54 -11.73 -19.48 -5.32
C ARG A 54 -12.35 -18.12 -5.59
N CYS A 55 -11.66 -17.25 -6.32
CA CYS A 55 -12.09 -15.87 -6.50
C CYS A 55 -13.38 -15.78 -7.33
N ILE A 56 -14.43 -15.21 -6.75
CA ILE A 56 -15.73 -14.98 -7.40
C ILE A 56 -15.86 -13.59 -8.04
N GLY A 57 -14.82 -12.76 -7.98
CA GLY A 57 -14.80 -11.43 -8.59
C GLY A 57 -15.68 -10.38 -7.92
N CYS A 58 -16.07 -10.55 -6.64
CA CYS A 58 -16.96 -9.63 -5.92
C CYS A 58 -16.37 -8.24 -5.64
N ARG A 59 -15.05 -8.05 -5.75
CA ARG A 59 -14.31 -6.80 -5.57
C ARG A 59 -14.31 -6.22 -4.15
N ASN A 60 -14.86 -6.88 -3.14
CA ASN A 60 -14.84 -6.39 -1.75
C ASN A 60 -13.43 -6.03 -1.27
N CYS A 61 -12.43 -6.81 -1.69
CA CYS A 61 -11.01 -6.56 -1.36
C CYS A 61 -10.46 -5.25 -1.95
N VAL A 62 -11.03 -4.78 -3.07
CA VAL A 62 -10.63 -3.49 -3.68
C VAL A 62 -11.11 -2.34 -2.81
N TYR A 63 -12.37 -2.41 -2.35
CA TYR A 63 -12.97 -1.37 -1.51
C TYR A 63 -12.43 -1.37 -0.07
N ALA A 64 -12.07 -2.53 0.46
CA ALA A 64 -11.56 -2.65 1.83
C ALA A 64 -10.10 -2.20 2.00
N CYS A 65 -9.35 -1.98 0.93
CA CYS A 65 -7.96 -1.59 1.02
C CYS A 65 -7.82 -0.07 1.21
N PRO A 66 -7.32 0.41 2.36
CA PRO A 66 -7.17 1.85 2.59
C PRO A 66 -6.13 2.49 1.66
N PHE A 67 -5.22 1.69 1.10
CA PHE A 67 -4.16 2.14 0.18
C PHE A 67 -4.57 2.01 -1.31
N GLY A 68 -5.77 1.54 -1.64
CA GLY A 68 -6.24 1.38 -3.01
C GLY A 68 -5.43 0.40 -3.88
N VAL A 69 -4.67 -0.51 -3.26
CA VAL A 69 -3.70 -1.37 -3.97
C VAL A 69 -4.30 -2.50 -4.80
N PRO A 70 -5.30 -3.26 -4.33
CA PRO A 70 -5.87 -4.33 -5.14
C PRO A 70 -6.55 -3.77 -6.38
N LYS A 71 -6.19 -4.31 -7.54
CA LYS A 71 -6.83 -3.97 -8.83
C LYS A 71 -7.55 -5.20 -9.36
N PHE A 72 -8.68 -4.97 -10.00
CA PHE A 72 -9.46 -6.06 -10.59
C PHE A 72 -9.17 -6.14 -12.09
N ASP A 73 -8.64 -7.27 -12.51
CA ASP A 73 -8.44 -7.59 -13.91
C ASP A 73 -9.77 -8.10 -14.47
N LEU A 74 -10.32 -7.37 -15.43
CA LEU A 74 -11.63 -7.68 -16.03
C LEU A 74 -11.58 -8.89 -16.97
N GLU A 75 -10.46 -9.09 -17.65
CA GLU A 75 -10.29 -10.22 -18.58
C GLU A 75 -10.11 -11.53 -17.78
N ALA A 76 -9.20 -11.52 -16.82
CA ALA A 76 -8.98 -12.67 -15.95
C ALA A 76 -10.08 -12.86 -14.90
N ARG A 77 -10.96 -11.87 -14.71
CA ARG A 77 -11.98 -11.81 -13.64
C ARG A 77 -11.39 -12.09 -12.25
N LEU A 78 -10.21 -11.57 -12.00
CA LEU A 78 -9.39 -11.88 -10.84
C LEU A 78 -8.84 -10.61 -10.20
N MET A 79 -8.77 -10.59 -8.87
CA MET A 79 -8.06 -9.55 -8.14
C MET A 79 -6.54 -9.79 -8.22
N LYS A 80 -5.83 -8.76 -8.64
CA LYS A 80 -4.36 -8.74 -8.71
C LYS A 80 -3.78 -7.69 -7.78
N LYS A 81 -2.70 -8.01 -7.10
CA LYS A 81 -1.90 -7.11 -6.28
C LYS A 81 -0.46 -7.63 -6.15
N CYS A 82 0.42 -6.85 -5.54
CA CYS A 82 1.74 -7.31 -5.14
C CYS A 82 1.63 -8.46 -4.12
N ASN A 83 2.31 -9.56 -4.38
CA ASN A 83 2.47 -10.71 -3.48
C ASN A 83 3.90 -10.83 -2.93
N LEU A 84 4.65 -9.72 -2.94
CA LEU A 84 6.06 -9.64 -2.55
C LEU A 84 7.00 -10.56 -3.36
N CYS A 85 6.58 -11.00 -4.56
CA CYS A 85 7.28 -12.02 -5.35
C CYS A 85 7.57 -13.26 -4.50
N TYR A 86 6.54 -13.82 -3.85
CA TYR A 86 6.68 -14.88 -2.84
C TYR A 86 7.38 -16.13 -3.38
N ASP A 87 7.25 -16.40 -4.67
CA ASP A 87 8.00 -17.41 -5.41
C ASP A 87 9.52 -17.24 -5.30
N ARG A 88 10.00 -16.02 -5.08
CA ARG A 88 11.41 -15.67 -4.90
C ARG A 88 11.75 -15.47 -3.42
N THR A 89 10.95 -14.68 -2.71
CA THR A 89 11.27 -14.31 -1.32
C THR A 89 11.19 -15.50 -0.37
N SER A 90 10.42 -16.54 -0.68
CA SER A 90 10.44 -17.82 0.04
C SER A 90 11.72 -18.62 -0.16
N GLN A 91 12.58 -18.23 -1.10
CA GLN A 91 13.89 -18.81 -1.39
C GLN A 91 15.03 -17.83 -1.06
N ASP A 92 14.81 -16.89 -0.16
CA ASP A 92 15.75 -15.85 0.27
C ASP A 92 16.26 -14.94 -0.88
N LEU A 93 15.53 -14.89 -2.00
CA LEU A 93 15.84 -14.00 -3.11
C LEU A 93 15.09 -12.67 -2.99
N LYS A 94 15.73 -11.58 -3.39
CA LYS A 94 15.09 -10.26 -3.41
C LYS A 94 13.92 -10.21 -4.41
N PRO A 95 12.80 -9.53 -4.08
CA PRO A 95 11.72 -9.29 -5.02
C PRO A 95 12.23 -8.49 -6.23
N TRP A 96 11.63 -8.69 -7.39
CA TRP A 96 12.10 -8.09 -8.64
C TRP A 96 12.20 -6.56 -8.59
N CYS A 97 11.26 -5.89 -7.95
CA CYS A 97 11.28 -4.43 -7.84
C CYS A 97 12.50 -3.90 -7.05
N ALA A 98 12.88 -4.58 -5.97
CA ALA A 98 14.06 -4.22 -5.19
C ALA A 98 15.36 -4.58 -5.94
N GLN A 99 15.37 -5.69 -6.68
CA GLN A 99 16.53 -6.10 -7.46
C GLN A 99 16.77 -5.19 -8.65
N ALA A 100 15.71 -4.74 -9.33
CA ALA A 100 15.78 -3.91 -10.52
C ALA A 100 15.95 -2.41 -10.24
N CYS A 101 15.80 -1.97 -8.97
CA CYS A 101 15.87 -0.56 -8.62
C CYS A 101 17.33 -0.03 -8.68
N PRO A 102 17.68 0.81 -9.67
CA PRO A 102 19.06 1.26 -9.85
C PRO A 102 19.54 2.19 -8.73
N THR A 103 18.62 2.95 -8.15
CA THR A 103 18.89 3.86 -7.04
C THR A 103 18.78 3.20 -5.68
N GLN A 104 18.37 1.92 -5.64
CA GLN A 104 18.05 1.17 -4.42
C GLN A 104 17.05 1.91 -3.49
N ALA A 105 16.18 2.74 -4.07
CA ALA A 105 15.11 3.39 -3.31
C ALA A 105 14.14 2.37 -2.71
N ILE A 106 13.99 1.19 -3.35
CA ILE A 106 13.23 0.07 -2.84
C ILE A 106 14.19 -0.90 -2.17
N TRP A 107 14.12 -0.99 -0.85
CA TRP A 107 14.90 -1.92 -0.05
C TRP A 107 14.09 -3.17 0.27
N TYR A 108 14.76 -4.31 0.34
CA TYR A 108 14.23 -5.56 0.84
C TYR A 108 15.32 -6.28 1.62
N GLY A 109 15.07 -6.62 2.87
CA GLY A 109 16.00 -7.27 3.77
C GLY A 109 15.63 -7.04 5.24
N ASP A 110 16.58 -7.28 6.12
CA ASP A 110 16.41 -7.10 7.56
C ASP A 110 16.29 -5.62 7.94
N TYR A 111 15.45 -5.31 8.92
CA TYR A 111 15.22 -3.95 9.38
C TYR A 111 16.45 -3.34 10.05
N GLU A 112 17.21 -4.13 10.83
CA GLU A 112 18.42 -3.65 11.49
C GLU A 112 19.52 -3.33 10.48
N GLU A 113 19.66 -4.17 9.44
CA GLU A 113 20.59 -3.88 8.35
C GLU A 113 20.21 -2.59 7.62
N PHE A 114 18.91 -2.40 7.37
CA PHE A 114 18.41 -1.18 6.75
C PHE A 114 18.75 0.07 7.57
N THR A 115 18.46 0.08 8.87
CA THR A 115 18.68 1.25 9.74
C THR A 115 20.16 1.62 9.87
N ASN A 116 21.06 0.63 9.76
CA ASN A 116 22.51 0.85 9.77
C ASN A 116 23.04 1.44 8.45
N GLN A 117 22.41 1.14 7.32
CA GLN A 117 22.88 1.53 5.99
C GLN A 117 22.22 2.81 5.46
N ARG A 118 21.03 3.15 5.94
CA ARG A 118 20.21 4.24 5.38
C ARG A 118 20.08 5.40 6.36
N ARG A 119 20.18 6.61 5.78
CA ARG A 119 19.81 7.84 6.49
C ARG A 119 18.32 8.08 6.27
N GLY A 120 17.58 8.20 7.35
CA GLY A 120 16.15 8.48 7.31
C GLY A 120 15.39 7.70 8.38
N HIS A 121 14.17 8.11 8.60
CA HIS A 121 13.30 7.54 9.63
C HIS A 121 12.29 6.61 8.97
N ALA A 122 12.35 5.33 9.34
CA ALA A 122 11.49 4.30 8.78
C ALA A 122 10.17 4.21 9.56
N VAL A 123 9.06 4.46 8.89
CA VAL A 123 7.72 4.48 9.48
C VAL A 123 6.84 3.41 8.84
N ASN A 124 6.20 2.58 9.66
CA ASN A 124 5.28 1.53 9.22
C ASN A 124 3.84 1.71 9.72
N LYS A 125 3.55 2.88 10.27
CA LYS A 125 2.22 3.26 10.73
C LYS A 125 1.66 4.32 9.80
N THR A 126 0.48 4.07 9.25
CA THR A 126 -0.25 5.02 8.41
C THR A 126 -1.59 5.31 9.05
N VAL A 127 -1.96 6.59 9.08
CA VAL A 127 -3.22 7.05 9.67
C VAL A 127 -4.14 7.57 8.58
N PHE A 128 -5.39 7.12 8.60
CA PHE A 128 -6.48 7.56 7.73
C PHE A 128 -7.60 8.09 8.63
N GLY A 129 -7.58 9.39 8.95
CA GLY A 129 -8.49 9.99 9.91
C GLY A 129 -8.36 9.36 11.31
N ALA A 130 -9.39 8.69 11.79
CA ALA A 130 -9.39 8.01 13.09
C ALA A 130 -8.77 6.59 13.07
N GLN A 131 -8.42 6.08 11.89
CA GLN A 131 -7.93 4.71 11.71
C GLN A 131 -6.42 4.66 11.58
N GLU A 132 -5.75 3.88 12.43
CA GLU A 132 -4.32 3.56 12.31
C GLU A 132 -4.16 2.18 11.68
N VAL A 133 -3.27 2.08 10.70
CA VAL A 133 -2.91 0.82 10.03
C VAL A 133 -1.42 0.61 10.15
N ARG A 134 -1.02 -0.51 10.74
CA ARG A 134 0.38 -0.97 10.72
C ARG A 134 0.62 -1.89 9.55
N THR A 135 1.80 -1.74 8.97
CA THR A 135 2.18 -2.47 7.76
C THR A 135 3.54 -3.16 7.93
N ARG A 136 3.86 -4.08 7.03
CA ARG A 136 5.19 -4.70 6.93
C ARG A 136 6.11 -3.96 5.96
N VAL A 137 5.58 -2.96 5.27
CA VAL A 137 6.35 -2.06 4.42
C VAL A 137 6.57 -0.76 5.18
N TYR A 138 7.80 -0.29 5.16
CA TYR A 138 8.21 0.95 5.81
C TYR A 138 8.35 2.06 4.76
N HIS A 139 7.88 3.23 5.10
CA HIS A 139 8.18 4.47 4.39
C HIS A 139 9.40 5.12 5.04
N VAL A 140 10.35 5.56 4.22
CA VAL A 140 11.52 6.29 4.72
C VAL A 140 11.24 7.77 4.52
N LEU A 141 11.18 8.49 5.62
CA LEU A 141 10.89 9.92 5.65
C LEU A 141 12.18 10.71 5.96
N PRO A 142 12.32 11.93 5.42
CA PRO A 142 13.50 12.78 5.70
C PRO A 142 13.51 13.28 7.14
N GLU A 143 12.34 13.46 7.74
CA GLU A 143 12.18 13.93 9.11
C GLU A 143 11.68 12.80 10.03
N GLU A 144 12.01 12.90 11.32
CA GLU A 144 11.57 11.94 12.31
C GLU A 144 10.06 12.06 12.56
N GLN A 145 9.31 11.07 12.11
CA GLN A 145 7.88 10.96 12.34
C GLN A 145 7.56 9.56 12.87
N GLN A 146 6.59 9.49 13.77
CA GLN A 146 6.14 8.19 14.32
C GLN A 146 5.09 7.51 13.45
N LYS A 147 4.40 8.28 12.61
CA LYS A 147 3.32 7.82 11.75
C LYS A 147 3.23 8.69 10.49
N LEU A 148 2.76 8.12 9.41
CA LEU A 148 2.41 8.84 8.18
C LEU A 148 0.91 9.16 8.21
N ASP A 149 0.56 10.42 8.37
CA ASP A 149 -0.84 10.87 8.38
C ASP A 149 -1.27 11.30 6.98
N ILE A 150 -2.02 10.42 6.31
CA ILE A 150 -2.49 10.67 4.94
C ILE A 150 -3.52 11.80 4.91
N THR A 151 -4.32 11.95 5.96
CA THR A 151 -5.34 13.00 6.03
C THR A 151 -4.68 14.38 6.09
N ALA A 152 -3.67 14.54 6.95
CA ALA A 152 -2.91 15.79 7.04
C ALA A 152 -2.20 16.13 5.73
N LEU A 153 -1.55 15.14 5.09
CA LEU A 153 -0.89 15.34 3.79
C LEU A 153 -1.87 15.76 2.68
N LEU A 154 -3.10 15.21 2.69
CA LEU A 154 -4.13 15.62 1.74
C LEU A 154 -4.65 17.03 2.00
N GLU A 155 -4.76 17.44 3.25
CA GLU A 155 -5.16 18.81 3.63
C GLU A 155 -4.08 19.82 3.22
N GLU A 156 -2.80 19.54 3.46
CA GLU A 156 -1.68 20.35 3.01
C GLU A 156 -1.67 20.48 1.48
N ALA A 157 -1.78 19.38 0.75
CA ALA A 157 -1.81 19.38 -0.71
C ALA A 157 -3.01 20.19 -1.26
N ARG A 158 -4.17 20.12 -0.60
CA ARG A 158 -5.34 20.93 -0.94
C ARG A 158 -5.11 22.42 -0.73
N ALA A 159 -4.50 22.80 0.38
CA ALA A 159 -4.17 24.18 0.68
C ALA A 159 -3.20 24.75 -0.38
N GLU A 160 -2.22 23.97 -0.82
CA GLU A 160 -1.28 24.36 -1.88
C GLU A 160 -1.96 24.62 -3.24
N ILE A 161 -2.97 23.82 -3.60
CA ILE A 161 -3.71 23.99 -4.87
C ILE A 161 -4.88 24.96 -4.77
N GLY A 162 -5.13 25.56 -3.60
CA GLY A 162 -6.23 26.49 -3.38
C GLY A 162 -7.63 25.86 -3.49
N ALA A 163 -7.74 24.56 -3.39
CA ALA A 163 -9.02 23.86 -3.44
C ALA A 163 -9.81 24.10 -2.15
N PRO A 164 -11.10 24.44 -2.22
CA PRO A 164 -11.94 24.59 -1.03
C PRO A 164 -12.04 23.25 -0.28
N ALA A 165 -12.08 23.31 1.05
CA ALA A 165 -12.37 22.13 1.86
C ALA A 165 -13.75 21.57 1.45
N PRO A 166 -13.94 20.25 1.35
CA PRO A 166 -15.26 19.69 1.10
C PRO A 166 -16.16 20.07 2.27
N ASP A 167 -17.34 20.58 1.96
CA ASP A 167 -18.36 20.78 2.98
C ASP A 167 -18.65 19.45 3.66
N ARG A 168 -18.49 19.39 4.99
CA ARG A 168 -18.64 18.15 5.76
C ARG A 168 -20.03 17.55 5.66
N GLU A 169 -21.03 18.33 5.25
CA GLU A 169 -22.41 17.89 5.07
C GLU A 169 -22.64 17.14 3.75
N GLU A 170 -21.84 17.40 2.68
CA GLU A 170 -21.98 16.70 1.39
C GLU A 170 -21.20 15.39 1.32
N ALA A 171 -20.32 15.09 2.28
CA ALA A 171 -19.46 13.92 2.27
C ALA A 171 -20.17 12.58 2.60
N TRP A 172 -21.46 12.58 2.91
CA TRP A 172 -22.19 11.42 3.41
C TRP A 172 -23.46 11.06 2.63
N VAL A 173 -23.57 11.46 1.38
CA VAL A 173 -24.66 10.99 0.52
C VAL A 173 -24.10 9.90 -0.40
N LEU A 174 -24.06 8.67 0.10
CA LEU A 174 -24.03 7.43 -0.66
C LEU A 174 -25.26 6.61 -0.30
#